data_bcd8da7d2200d1aa7d991ee709c452c6
#
_entry.id   bcd8da7d2200d1aa7d991ee709c452c6
#
_cell.length_a   1.000
_cell.length_b   1.000
_cell.length_c   1.000
_cell.angle_alpha   90.00
_cell.angle_beta   90.00
_cell.angle_gamma   90.00
#
_symmetry.space_group_name_H-M   'P 1'
#
loop_
_entity.id
_entity.type
_entity.pdbx_description
1 polymer ?
#
loop_
_entity_poly.entity_id
_entity_poly.type
_entity_poly.pdbx_seq_one_letter_code
_entity_poly.pdbx_strand_id
1 'polypeptide(L)'
;MRAEQDRAFQEAADRDRVRMNETRERERQERQAREAQEKAKRDKEEAIEKRKAWRRYARKHLLPKSEGPIRVALRVPASSERNIRNFTAGPSTLPLFVYAETLLIPTSDTPDSDPDQPPIGFTPPYDFRIVTNYPRKEIELKEQGGEEVWATIKQAGGALFAEKKEDGTWGEAENGDSDDEEGDDY
;
A
#
# COMPACT_ATOMS: atom_id res chain seq x y z
N MET A 1 -0.52 63.69 -32.03
CA MET A 1 -1.27 63.58 -30.76
C MET A 1 -2.35 62.48 -30.76
N ARG A 2 -3.37 62.49 -31.66
CA ARG A 2 -4.38 61.38 -31.66
C ARG A 2 -3.81 59.98 -31.92
N ALA A 3 -2.96 59.83 -32.92
CA ALA A 3 -2.35 58.53 -33.30
C ALA A 3 -1.46 57.93 -32.19
N GLU A 4 -0.86 58.75 -31.35
CA GLU A 4 -0.02 58.29 -30.23
C GLU A 4 -0.89 57.82 -29.05
N GLN A 5 -2.00 58.50 -28.82
CA GLN A 5 -3.00 58.09 -27.81
C GLN A 5 -3.69 56.78 -28.18
N ASP A 6 -4.05 56.59 -29.46
CA ASP A 6 -4.65 55.34 -29.92
C ASP A 6 -3.69 54.17 -29.83
N ARG A 7 -2.38 54.38 -30.11
CA ARG A 7 -1.36 53.36 -29.98
C ARG A 7 -1.12 52.96 -28.50
N ALA A 8 -1.04 53.97 -27.61
CA ALA A 8 -0.88 53.72 -26.18
C ALA A 8 -2.08 52.97 -25.59
N PHE A 9 -3.29 53.26 -26.06
CA PHE A 9 -4.50 52.55 -25.65
C PHE A 9 -4.49 51.08 -26.13
N GLN A 10 -4.12 50.84 -27.38
CA GLN A 10 -4.00 49.49 -27.93
C GLN A 10 -2.95 48.66 -27.17
N GLU A 11 -1.78 49.25 -26.91
CA GLU A 11 -0.75 48.57 -26.11
C GLU A 11 -1.16 48.27 -24.68
N ALA A 12 -1.97 49.13 -24.07
CA ALA A 12 -2.52 48.86 -22.72
C ALA A 12 -3.56 47.76 -22.77
N ALA A 13 -4.46 47.75 -23.74
CA ALA A 13 -5.45 46.71 -23.92
C ALA A 13 -4.84 45.34 -24.20
N ASP A 14 -3.79 45.28 -25.01
CA ASP A 14 -3.08 44.05 -25.28
C ASP A 14 -2.35 43.51 -24.06
N ARG A 15 -1.74 44.38 -23.26
CA ARG A 15 -1.13 43.97 -21.94
C ARG A 15 -2.16 43.42 -21.00
N ASP A 16 -3.31 44.05 -20.89
CA ASP A 16 -4.38 43.56 -19.99
C ASP A 16 -4.97 42.23 -20.48
N ARG A 17 -5.07 42.04 -21.80
CA ARG A 17 -5.50 40.78 -22.40
C ARG A 17 -4.54 39.64 -22.10
N VAL A 18 -3.23 39.90 -22.21
CA VAL A 18 -2.18 38.90 -21.87
C VAL A 18 -2.28 38.54 -20.39
N ARG A 19 -2.34 39.53 -19.48
CA ARG A 19 -2.50 39.29 -18.03
C ARG A 19 -3.74 38.46 -17.70
N MET A 20 -4.88 38.81 -18.33
CA MET A 20 -6.13 38.05 -18.11
C MET A 20 -6.02 36.61 -18.58
N ASN A 21 -5.34 36.36 -19.70
CA ASN A 21 -5.13 35.02 -20.20
C ASN A 21 -4.20 34.22 -19.26
N GLU A 22 -3.09 34.82 -18.83
CA GLU A 22 -2.17 34.19 -17.87
C GLU A 22 -2.86 33.85 -16.55
N THR A 23 -3.69 34.75 -16.02
CA THR A 23 -4.47 34.50 -14.81
C THR A 23 -5.43 33.33 -15.00
N ARG A 24 -6.18 33.31 -16.12
CA ARG A 24 -7.10 32.20 -16.43
C ARG A 24 -6.38 30.86 -16.62
N GLU A 25 -5.21 30.86 -17.22
CA GLU A 25 -4.41 29.65 -17.37
C GLU A 25 -3.91 29.15 -16.02
N ARG A 26 -3.43 30.05 -15.15
CA ARG A 26 -3.01 29.70 -13.78
C ARG A 26 -4.18 29.12 -12.99
N GLU A 27 -5.33 29.76 -12.98
CA GLU A 27 -6.53 29.27 -12.32
C GLU A 27 -6.98 27.89 -12.83
N ARG A 28 -6.85 27.63 -14.13
CA ARG A 28 -7.13 26.31 -14.71
C ARG A 28 -6.15 25.26 -14.24
N GLN A 29 -4.86 25.58 -14.23
CA GLN A 29 -3.81 24.66 -13.76
C GLN A 29 -3.98 24.34 -12.27
N GLU A 30 -4.24 25.36 -11.44
CA GLU A 30 -4.49 25.16 -10.02
C GLU A 30 -5.71 24.28 -9.75
N ARG A 31 -6.81 24.51 -10.49
CA ARG A 31 -8.01 23.67 -10.37
C ARG A 31 -7.73 22.23 -10.77
N GLN A 32 -7.08 22.03 -11.92
CA GLN A 32 -6.71 20.69 -12.37
C GLN A 32 -5.78 19.98 -11.38
N ALA A 33 -4.83 20.71 -10.81
CA ALA A 33 -3.93 20.17 -9.79
C ALA A 33 -4.69 19.74 -8.52
N ARG A 34 -5.64 20.56 -8.04
CA ARG A 34 -6.49 20.19 -6.90
C ARG A 34 -7.36 18.99 -7.19
N GLU A 35 -8.04 18.97 -8.34
CA GLU A 35 -8.87 17.83 -8.75
C GLU A 35 -8.06 16.54 -8.85
N ALA A 36 -6.82 16.62 -9.38
CA ALA A 36 -5.91 15.50 -9.46
C ALA A 36 -5.46 15.02 -8.07
N GLN A 37 -5.15 15.94 -7.15
CA GLN A 37 -4.78 15.61 -5.78
C GLN A 37 -5.95 14.96 -5.02
N GLU A 38 -7.14 15.52 -5.10
CA GLU A 38 -8.33 14.97 -4.46
C GLU A 38 -8.68 13.58 -5.01
N LYS A 39 -8.55 13.39 -6.31
CA LYS A 39 -8.73 12.09 -6.93
C LYS A 39 -7.68 11.10 -6.43
N ALA A 40 -6.41 11.47 -6.44
CA ALA A 40 -5.33 10.61 -5.96
C ALA A 40 -5.50 10.23 -4.47
N LYS A 41 -5.98 11.17 -3.64
CA LYS A 41 -6.29 10.90 -2.22
C LYS A 41 -7.42 9.88 -2.09
N ARG A 42 -8.53 10.06 -2.80
CA ARG A 42 -9.65 9.11 -2.80
C ARG A 42 -9.26 7.73 -3.31
N ASP A 43 -8.49 7.68 -4.40
CA ASP A 43 -8.03 6.42 -4.98
C ASP A 43 -7.12 5.65 -3.99
N LYS A 44 -6.27 6.36 -3.23
CA LYS A 44 -5.45 5.77 -2.16
C LYS A 44 -6.31 5.25 -1.01
N GLU A 45 -7.25 6.04 -0.52
CA GLU A 45 -8.17 5.65 0.56
C GLU A 45 -8.97 4.40 0.16
N GLU A 46 -9.51 4.37 -1.06
CA GLU A 46 -10.24 3.22 -1.59
C GLU A 46 -9.35 1.97 -1.68
N ALA A 47 -8.10 2.12 -2.12
CA ALA A 47 -7.14 1.02 -2.19
C ALA A 47 -6.82 0.45 -0.81
N ILE A 48 -6.65 1.30 0.20
CA ILE A 48 -6.43 0.91 1.60
C ILE A 48 -7.64 0.13 2.14
N GLU A 49 -8.85 0.64 1.95
CA GLU A 49 -10.07 -0.03 2.42
C GLU A 49 -10.29 -1.38 1.71
N LYS A 50 -10.05 -1.45 0.40
CA LYS A 50 -10.08 -2.73 -0.32
C LYS A 50 -9.04 -3.72 0.20
N ARG A 51 -7.83 -3.25 0.54
CA ARG A 51 -6.79 -4.10 1.11
C ARG A 51 -7.18 -4.62 2.50
N LYS A 52 -7.75 -3.77 3.36
CA LYS A 52 -8.28 -4.18 4.67
C LYS A 52 -9.37 -5.24 4.53
N ALA A 53 -10.35 -5.01 3.66
CA ALA A 53 -11.42 -5.95 3.40
C ALA A 53 -10.89 -7.28 2.84
N TRP A 54 -9.89 -7.22 1.94
CA TRP A 54 -9.25 -8.42 1.39
C TRP A 54 -8.50 -9.21 2.46
N ARG A 55 -7.76 -8.56 3.37
CA ARG A 55 -7.08 -9.24 4.49
C ARG A 55 -8.04 -10.02 5.35
N ARG A 56 -9.19 -9.43 5.67
CA ARG A 56 -10.25 -10.08 6.46
C ARG A 56 -10.84 -11.27 5.70
N TYR A 57 -11.16 -11.11 4.42
CA TYR A 57 -11.57 -12.20 3.56
C TYR A 57 -10.52 -13.32 3.53
N ALA A 58 -9.25 -12.97 3.35
CA ALA A 58 -8.16 -13.92 3.25
C ALA A 58 -7.93 -14.70 4.57
N ARG A 59 -8.13 -14.06 5.73
CA ARG A 59 -8.09 -14.70 7.05
C ARG A 59 -9.11 -15.85 7.14
N LYS A 60 -10.29 -15.63 6.60
CA LYS A 60 -11.40 -16.62 6.66
C LYS A 60 -11.28 -17.72 5.61
N HIS A 61 -10.89 -17.36 4.37
CA HIS A 61 -11.04 -18.25 3.22
C HIS A 61 -9.73 -18.76 2.61
N LEU A 62 -8.63 -18.01 2.72
CA LEU A 62 -7.38 -18.34 2.06
C LEU A 62 -6.29 -18.86 3.02
N LEU A 63 -6.43 -18.56 4.29
CA LEU A 63 -5.45 -18.98 5.28
C LEU A 63 -5.73 -20.42 5.71
N PRO A 64 -4.83 -21.39 5.42
CA PRO A 64 -5.04 -22.79 5.81
C PRO A 64 -5.07 -22.90 7.35
N LYS A 65 -5.64 -23.99 7.86
CA LYS A 65 -5.56 -24.29 9.29
C LYS A 65 -4.12 -24.35 9.73
N SER A 66 -3.85 -23.97 11.01
CA SER A 66 -2.49 -24.01 11.58
C SER A 66 -2.08 -25.46 11.91
N GLU A 67 -1.89 -26.24 10.88
CA GLU A 67 -1.56 -27.66 10.97
C GLU A 67 -0.33 -27.92 10.08
N GLY A 68 0.48 -28.92 10.46
CA GLY A 68 1.61 -29.33 9.65
C GLY A 68 2.96 -29.29 10.38
N PRO A 69 3.99 -29.88 9.77
CA PRO A 69 5.30 -30.08 10.40
C PRO A 69 6.24 -28.87 10.33
N ILE A 70 5.88 -27.82 9.57
CA ILE A 70 6.73 -26.66 9.38
C ILE A 70 6.24 -25.53 10.28
N ARG A 71 6.93 -25.34 11.39
CA ARG A 71 6.67 -24.23 12.31
C ARG A 71 7.35 -22.97 11.77
N VAL A 72 6.55 -21.95 11.49
CA VAL A 72 7.01 -20.63 11.08
C VAL A 72 6.80 -19.62 12.19
N ALA A 73 7.83 -18.86 12.52
CA ALA A 73 7.81 -17.74 13.43
C ALA A 73 8.08 -16.46 12.61
N LEU A 74 7.02 -15.75 12.23
CA LEU A 74 7.08 -14.56 11.39
C LEU A 74 7.07 -13.29 12.24
N ARG A 75 8.00 -12.39 11.98
CA ARG A 75 8.01 -11.03 12.52
C ARG A 75 7.61 -10.05 11.44
N VAL A 76 6.73 -9.12 11.80
CA VAL A 76 6.28 -8.03 10.92
C VAL A 76 6.73 -6.68 11.51
N PRO A 77 6.98 -5.64 10.69
CA PRO A 77 7.44 -4.33 11.18
C PRO A 77 6.48 -3.67 12.17
N ALA A 78 5.17 -3.91 11.99
CA ALA A 78 4.12 -3.34 12.84
C ALA A 78 4.05 -3.95 14.25
N SER A 79 4.73 -5.08 14.48
CA SER A 79 4.71 -5.78 15.77
C SER A 79 6.08 -6.35 16.10
N SER A 80 6.58 -6.07 17.31
CA SER A 80 7.80 -6.71 17.83
C SER A 80 7.59 -8.19 18.18
N GLU A 81 6.34 -8.67 18.18
CA GLU A 81 5.98 -10.02 18.57
C GLU A 81 6.31 -11.04 17.49
N ARG A 82 6.56 -12.28 17.92
CA ARG A 82 6.74 -13.42 17.04
C ARG A 82 5.39 -14.10 16.83
N ASN A 83 4.86 -13.96 15.62
CA ASN A 83 3.64 -14.63 15.24
C ASN A 83 3.96 -16.04 14.76
N ILE A 84 3.50 -17.06 15.50
CA ILE A 84 3.83 -18.46 15.24
C ILE A 84 2.65 -19.16 14.59
N ARG A 85 2.93 -19.87 13.49
CA ARG A 85 1.96 -20.70 12.78
C ARG A 85 2.62 -21.92 12.16
N ASN A 86 1.87 -23.02 12.14
CA ASN A 86 2.31 -24.24 11.48
C ASN A 86 1.77 -24.31 10.05
N PHE A 87 2.61 -24.81 9.13
CA PHE A 87 2.30 -24.99 7.73
C PHE A 87 2.61 -26.39 7.27
N THR A 88 1.89 -26.84 6.25
CA THR A 88 2.21 -28.05 5.48
C THR A 88 2.93 -27.61 4.20
N ALA A 89 4.03 -28.28 3.88
CA ALA A 89 4.70 -28.08 2.60
C ALA A 89 3.73 -28.38 1.45
N GLY A 90 3.70 -27.50 0.47
CA GLY A 90 2.86 -27.64 -0.71
C GLY A 90 3.48 -26.99 -1.92
N PRO A 91 2.84 -27.09 -3.08
CA PRO A 91 3.35 -26.51 -4.32
C PRO A 91 3.38 -24.98 -4.30
N SER A 92 2.62 -24.36 -3.43
CA SER A 92 2.51 -22.90 -3.34
C SER A 92 3.07 -22.36 -2.04
N THR A 93 3.75 -21.21 -2.11
CA THR A 93 4.16 -20.41 -0.95
C THR A 93 3.17 -19.30 -0.62
N LEU A 94 2.13 -19.13 -1.42
CA LEU A 94 1.07 -18.13 -1.24
C LEU A 94 0.49 -18.11 0.19
N PRO A 95 0.22 -19.25 0.86
CA PRO A 95 -0.29 -19.26 2.24
C PRO A 95 0.59 -18.48 3.24
N LEU A 96 1.89 -18.45 3.01
CA LEU A 96 2.82 -17.70 3.87
C LEU A 96 2.67 -16.18 3.66
N PHE A 97 2.51 -15.74 2.42
CA PHE A 97 2.29 -14.33 2.08
C PHE A 97 0.90 -13.86 2.55
N VAL A 98 -0.12 -14.68 2.37
CA VAL A 98 -1.46 -14.43 2.93
C VAL A 98 -1.37 -14.29 4.46
N TYR A 99 -0.64 -15.16 5.12
CA TYR A 99 -0.45 -15.09 6.57
C TYR A 99 0.20 -13.76 6.98
N ALA A 100 1.25 -13.31 6.29
CA ALA A 100 1.90 -12.03 6.56
C ALA A 100 0.93 -10.84 6.43
N GLU A 101 0.07 -10.83 5.43
CA GLU A 101 -0.98 -9.82 5.27
C GLU A 101 -2.01 -9.86 6.41
N THR A 102 -2.41 -11.04 6.86
CA THR A 102 -3.41 -11.16 7.93
C THR A 102 -2.90 -10.72 9.30
N LEU A 103 -1.58 -10.66 9.51
CA LEU A 103 -0.98 -10.13 10.74
C LEU A 103 -1.12 -8.61 10.90
N LEU A 104 -1.49 -7.91 9.83
CA LEU A 104 -1.77 -6.47 9.85
C LEU A 104 -3.24 -6.15 10.12
N ILE A 105 -4.08 -7.15 10.34
CA ILE A 105 -5.49 -6.93 10.73
C ILE A 105 -5.50 -6.41 12.17
N PRO A 106 -6.16 -5.29 12.45
CA PRO A 106 -6.30 -4.80 13.81
C PRO A 106 -6.94 -5.84 14.72
N THR A 107 -6.50 -5.88 15.97
CA THR A 107 -7.05 -6.81 17.00
C THR A 107 -8.51 -6.53 17.33
N SER A 108 -9.01 -5.34 17.03
CA SER A 108 -10.42 -4.96 17.13
C SER A 108 -11.32 -5.69 16.13
N ASP A 109 -10.76 -6.15 15.00
CA ASP A 109 -11.51 -6.81 13.94
C ASP A 109 -11.72 -8.29 14.26
N THR A 110 -12.93 -8.61 14.70
CA THR A 110 -13.29 -9.99 15.06
C THR A 110 -13.47 -10.86 13.82
N PRO A 111 -13.09 -12.16 13.87
CA PRO A 111 -13.28 -13.08 12.75
C PRO A 111 -14.71 -13.25 12.28
N ASP A 112 -15.70 -13.08 13.19
CA ASP A 112 -17.12 -13.23 12.89
C ASP A 112 -17.64 -12.17 11.91
N SER A 113 -16.95 -11.04 11.83
CA SER A 113 -17.29 -9.94 10.92
C SER A 113 -16.55 -10.00 9.57
N ASP A 114 -15.81 -11.09 9.30
CA ASP A 114 -15.04 -11.22 8.06
C ASP A 114 -15.97 -11.46 6.85
N PRO A 115 -15.71 -10.75 5.72
CA PRO A 115 -16.55 -10.85 4.54
C PRO A 115 -16.47 -12.24 3.88
N ASP A 116 -17.58 -12.67 3.30
CA ASP A 116 -17.66 -13.94 2.57
C ASP A 116 -17.17 -13.86 1.12
N GLN A 117 -17.01 -12.64 0.59
CA GLN A 117 -16.56 -12.41 -0.78
C GLN A 117 -15.36 -11.45 -0.81
N PRO A 118 -14.43 -11.66 -1.74
CA PRO A 118 -13.31 -10.74 -1.90
C PRO A 118 -13.80 -9.38 -2.43
N PRO A 119 -13.11 -8.28 -2.13
CA PRO A 119 -13.43 -6.98 -2.69
C PRO A 119 -13.28 -6.99 -4.21
N ILE A 120 -14.28 -6.44 -4.90
CA ILE A 120 -14.36 -6.45 -6.36
C ILE A 120 -13.20 -5.65 -6.96
N GLY A 121 -12.51 -6.27 -7.93
CA GLY A 121 -11.43 -5.63 -8.68
C GLY A 121 -10.16 -5.37 -7.87
N PHE A 122 -9.96 -6.05 -6.75
CA PHE A 122 -8.75 -5.94 -5.95
C PHE A 122 -7.90 -7.20 -6.05
N THR A 123 -6.61 -7.01 -6.34
CA THR A 123 -5.58 -8.05 -6.27
C THR A 123 -4.51 -7.56 -5.30
N PRO A 124 -4.12 -8.35 -4.29
CA PRO A 124 -3.11 -7.93 -3.32
C PRO A 124 -1.75 -7.74 -4.00
N PRO A 125 -1.09 -6.60 -3.80
CA PRO A 125 0.17 -6.31 -4.49
C PRO A 125 1.36 -7.09 -3.95
N TYR A 126 1.29 -7.68 -2.74
CA TYR A 126 2.41 -8.31 -2.02
C TYR A 126 3.70 -7.45 -2.11
N ASP A 127 3.55 -6.18 -1.79
CA ASP A 127 4.59 -5.15 -1.82
C ASP A 127 5.55 -5.22 -0.62
N PHE A 128 5.81 -6.42 -0.18
CA PHE A 128 6.76 -6.78 0.86
C PHE A 128 7.56 -8.01 0.44
N ARG A 129 8.64 -8.28 1.15
CA ARG A 129 9.44 -9.49 1.01
C ARG A 129 9.50 -10.24 2.33
N ILE A 130 9.60 -11.56 2.25
CA ILE A 130 9.82 -12.41 3.41
C ILE A 130 11.23 -12.95 3.31
N VAL A 131 12.00 -12.84 4.38
CA VAL A 131 13.41 -13.29 4.41
C VAL A 131 13.66 -14.22 5.59
N THR A 132 14.56 -15.17 5.41
CA THR A 132 15.08 -16.01 6.51
C THR A 132 16.06 -15.21 7.37
N ASN A 133 16.25 -15.62 8.63
CA ASN A 133 17.18 -14.96 9.54
C ASN A 133 18.65 -15.27 9.15
N TYR A 134 19.00 -16.55 9.08
CA TYR A 134 20.36 -16.96 8.75
C TYR A 134 20.38 -18.35 8.08
N PRO A 135 21.04 -18.48 6.91
CA PRO A 135 21.51 -17.41 6.06
C PRO A 135 20.34 -16.54 5.57
N ARG A 136 20.55 -15.24 5.38
CA ARG A 136 19.52 -14.33 4.88
C ARG A 136 19.23 -14.64 3.41
N LYS A 137 18.04 -15.19 3.16
CA LYS A 137 17.53 -15.48 1.81
C LYS A 137 16.11 -14.99 1.71
N GLU A 138 15.79 -14.40 0.57
CA GLU A 138 14.42 -14.03 0.25
C GLU A 138 13.61 -15.27 -0.10
N ILE A 139 12.39 -15.32 0.42
CA ILE A 139 11.39 -16.33 0.13
C ILE A 139 10.56 -15.83 -1.05
N GLU A 140 10.66 -16.55 -2.16
CA GLU A 140 9.89 -16.23 -3.36
C GLU A 140 8.42 -16.60 -3.21
N LEU A 141 7.53 -15.73 -3.70
CA LEU A 141 6.13 -16.04 -3.89
C LEU A 141 6.01 -16.95 -5.11
N LYS A 142 5.63 -18.21 -4.88
CA LYS A 142 5.41 -19.21 -5.92
C LYS A 142 4.00 -19.77 -5.83
N GLU A 143 3.31 -19.81 -6.93
CA GLU A 143 2.01 -20.48 -7.02
C GLU A 143 2.18 -21.98 -7.25
N GLN A 144 3.29 -22.37 -7.91
CA GLN A 144 3.67 -23.76 -8.17
C GLN A 144 5.18 -23.94 -7.96
N GLY A 145 5.61 -25.14 -7.62
CA GLY A 145 7.03 -25.47 -7.41
C GLY A 145 7.60 -24.86 -6.12
N GLY A 146 6.77 -24.65 -5.10
CA GLY A 146 7.17 -24.08 -3.82
C GLY A 146 7.80 -25.06 -2.83
N GLU A 147 7.86 -26.36 -3.15
CA GLU A 147 8.35 -27.40 -2.24
C GLU A 147 9.78 -27.14 -1.78
N GLU A 148 10.66 -26.70 -2.68
CA GLU A 148 12.05 -26.37 -2.36
C GLU A 148 12.15 -25.17 -1.42
N VAL A 149 11.24 -24.22 -1.58
CA VAL A 149 11.16 -23.04 -0.70
C VAL A 149 10.77 -23.46 0.71
N TRP A 150 9.78 -24.35 0.85
CA TRP A 150 9.40 -24.92 2.15
C TRP A 150 10.53 -25.70 2.81
N ALA A 151 11.32 -26.45 2.01
CA ALA A 151 12.49 -27.13 2.52
C ALA A 151 13.54 -26.13 3.05
N THR A 152 13.75 -25.03 2.35
CA THR A 152 14.63 -23.93 2.78
C THR A 152 14.15 -23.30 4.09
N ILE A 153 12.86 -23.02 4.22
CA ILE A 153 12.26 -22.48 5.45
C ILE A 153 12.47 -23.44 6.63
N LYS A 154 12.24 -24.72 6.41
CA LYS A 154 12.45 -25.75 7.44
C LYS A 154 13.91 -25.83 7.87
N GLN A 155 14.86 -25.81 6.93
CA GLN A 155 16.30 -25.82 7.21
C GLN A 155 16.75 -24.58 7.99
N ALA A 156 16.18 -23.41 7.69
CA ALA A 156 16.45 -22.16 8.40
C ALA A 156 15.77 -22.08 9.78
N GLY A 157 15.14 -23.16 10.25
CA GLY A 157 14.47 -23.20 11.55
C GLY A 157 13.15 -22.42 11.62
N GLY A 158 12.60 -21.98 10.49
CA GLY A 158 11.30 -21.32 10.38
C GLY A 158 11.26 -19.90 10.92
N ALA A 159 12.38 -19.29 11.27
CA ALA A 159 12.44 -17.90 11.72
C ALA A 159 12.48 -16.97 10.49
N LEU A 160 11.42 -16.20 10.28
CA LEU A 160 11.22 -15.34 9.13
C LEU A 160 10.92 -13.89 9.54
N PHE A 161 11.30 -12.97 8.67
CA PHE A 161 11.01 -11.55 8.79
C PHE A 161 10.28 -11.09 7.53
N ALA A 162 9.20 -10.36 7.71
CA ALA A 162 8.57 -9.65 6.62
C ALA A 162 9.07 -8.20 6.62
N GLU A 163 9.46 -7.71 5.46
CA GLU A 163 10.03 -6.38 5.27
C GLU A 163 9.29 -5.68 4.14
N LYS A 164 8.96 -4.42 4.32
CA LYS A 164 8.38 -3.58 3.28
C LYS A 164 9.37 -3.43 2.12
N LYS A 165 8.90 -3.46 0.88
CA LYS A 165 9.70 -3.05 -0.29
C LYS A 165 9.79 -1.52 -0.33
N GLU A 166 10.82 -0.98 -1.00
CA GLU A 166 11.09 0.47 -1.04
C GLU A 166 9.87 1.29 -1.50
N ASP A 167 9.16 0.81 -2.53
CA ASP A 167 7.97 1.47 -3.08
C ASP A 167 6.65 0.89 -2.53
N GLY A 168 6.71 0.03 -1.50
CA GLY A 168 5.54 -0.64 -0.95
C GLY A 168 4.80 0.20 0.08
N THR A 169 3.52 -0.07 0.26
CA THR A 169 2.66 0.52 1.30
C THR A 169 2.35 -0.46 2.44
N TRP A 170 2.93 -1.67 2.38
CA TRP A 170 2.69 -2.73 3.37
C TRP A 170 3.25 -2.35 4.74
N GLY A 171 2.43 -2.49 5.78
CA GLY A 171 2.84 -2.21 7.16
C GLY A 171 2.98 -0.73 7.50
N GLU A 172 2.65 0.20 6.58
CA GLU A 172 2.44 1.59 6.95
C GLU A 172 1.25 1.68 7.90
N ALA A 173 1.40 2.48 8.95
CA ALA A 173 0.29 2.71 9.87
C ALA A 173 -0.89 3.27 9.08
N GLU A 174 -1.99 2.56 9.07
CA GLU A 174 -3.24 2.98 8.40
C GLU A 174 -3.94 4.11 9.19
N ASN A 175 -3.22 4.73 10.11
CA ASN A 175 -3.63 5.91 10.84
C ASN A 175 -3.35 7.11 9.95
N GLY A 176 -4.42 7.61 9.36
CA GLY A 176 -4.41 8.86 8.65
C GLY A 176 -3.82 9.99 9.49
N ASP A 177 -3.26 10.95 8.76
CA ASP A 177 -2.88 12.29 9.20
C ASP A 177 -1.90 12.37 10.38
N SER A 178 -0.62 12.28 10.01
CA SER A 178 0.29 13.30 10.50
C SER A 178 0.25 14.44 9.48
N ASP A 179 -0.74 15.32 9.61
CA ASP A 179 -0.61 16.68 9.15
C ASP A 179 0.60 17.26 9.91
N ASP A 180 1.76 17.24 9.24
CA ASP A 180 2.84 18.16 9.56
C ASP A 180 2.30 19.56 9.21
N GLU A 181 1.55 20.14 10.15
CA GLU A 181 1.45 21.58 10.28
C GLU A 181 2.88 22.09 10.53
N GLU A 182 3.65 22.27 9.46
CA GLU A 182 4.74 23.22 9.50
C GLU A 182 4.12 24.57 9.81
N GLY A 183 4.15 24.91 11.10
CA GLY A 183 3.88 26.23 11.58
C GLY A 183 4.87 27.20 10.94
N ASP A 184 4.40 27.96 9.96
CA ASP A 184 4.99 29.23 9.60
C ASP A 184 4.74 30.21 10.75
N ASP A 185 5.62 30.19 11.72
CA ASP A 185 5.88 31.32 12.61
C ASP A 185 6.90 32.23 11.90
N TYR A 186 6.47 33.36 11.44
CA TYR A 186 6.99 34.71 11.29
C TYR A 186 6.55 35.39 10.00
#